data_931400631822197e232f087bd26f96ca
#
_entry.id   931400631822197e232f087bd26f96ca
#
_cell.length_a   1.000
_cell.length_b   1.000
_cell.length_c   1.000
_cell.angle_alpha   90.00
_cell.angle_beta   90.00
_cell.angle_gamma   90.00
#
_symmetry.space_group_name_H-M   'P 1'
#
loop_
_entity.id
_entity.type
_entity.pdbx_description
1 polymer ?
#
loop_
_entity_poly.entity_id
_entity_poly.type
_entity_poly.pdbx_seq_one_letter_code
_entity_poly.pdbx_strand_id
1 'polypeptide(L)'
;KREFSTAVTTIKREENNPLKFCNSVDEALAYLFLENSPGFLPAQLAVEESVYDLCSHQMAMMAGIQTALKSVVSRFDPAIIEQSCDVGTFNKGSKYWDYYQTNYNKMSKEAQADFFGSDFASAYERQTIAMKNTR
;
A
#
# COMPACT_ATOMS: atom_id res chain seq x y z
N LYS A 1 11.68 -12.05 2.20
CA LYS A 1 10.28 -11.70 1.83
C LYS A 1 9.66 -11.09 3.07
N ARG A 2 9.53 -9.77 3.13
CA ARG A 2 8.68 -9.12 4.11
C ARG A 2 7.27 -9.19 3.54
N GLU A 3 6.47 -10.09 4.07
CA GLU A 3 5.04 -10.09 3.81
C GLU A 3 4.44 -8.83 4.44
N PHE A 4 3.59 -8.13 3.67
CA PHE A 4 2.79 -7.06 4.20
C PHE A 4 1.93 -7.63 5.33
N SER A 5 2.20 -7.24 6.57
CA SER A 5 1.29 -7.47 7.68
C SER A 5 0.10 -6.53 7.49
N THR A 6 -0.83 -6.90 6.62
CA THR A 6 -2.14 -6.26 6.54
C THR A 6 -2.86 -6.45 7.87
N ALA A 7 -3.57 -5.43 8.32
CA ALA A 7 -4.33 -5.45 9.56
C ALA A 7 -5.13 -6.77 9.66
N VAL A 8 -4.79 -7.59 10.65
CA VAL A 8 -5.44 -8.86 10.88
C VAL A 8 -6.92 -8.60 11.17
N THR A 9 -7.79 -9.13 10.33
CA THR A 9 -9.23 -9.05 10.56
C THR A 9 -9.56 -9.91 11.77
N THR A 10 -9.96 -9.29 12.87
CA THR A 10 -10.29 -9.99 14.10
C THR A 10 -11.69 -10.57 14.02
N ILE A 11 -11.84 -11.88 14.21
CA ILE A 11 -13.14 -12.54 14.27
C ILE A 11 -13.89 -12.04 15.51
N LYS A 12 -15.01 -11.36 15.30
CA LYS A 12 -15.94 -10.99 16.37
C LYS A 12 -16.85 -12.18 16.65
N ARG A 13 -17.28 -12.37 17.89
CA ARG A 13 -18.19 -13.48 18.26
C ARG A 13 -19.58 -13.34 17.65
N GLU A 14 -19.97 -12.15 17.24
CA GLU A 14 -21.27 -11.81 16.66
C GLU A 14 -21.00 -10.89 15.45
N GLU A 15 -21.76 -11.06 14.37
CA GLU A 15 -21.71 -10.23 13.16
C GLU A 15 -20.47 -10.42 12.25
N ASN A 16 -20.04 -11.67 12.02
CA ASN A 16 -19.01 -11.94 11.02
C ASN A 16 -19.55 -11.76 9.60
N ASN A 17 -18.73 -11.20 8.73
CA ASN A 17 -19.10 -11.08 7.33
C ASN A 17 -18.84 -12.40 6.58
N PRO A 18 -19.86 -13.09 6.05
CA PRO A 18 -19.69 -14.39 5.39
C PRO A 18 -18.79 -14.28 4.14
N LEU A 19 -18.76 -13.14 3.45
CA LEU A 19 -17.90 -12.90 2.29
C LEU A 19 -16.39 -12.83 2.63
N LYS A 20 -16.05 -12.71 3.92
CA LYS A 20 -14.65 -12.62 4.38
C LYS A 20 -14.19 -13.88 5.13
N PHE A 21 -15.10 -14.57 5.79
CA PHE A 21 -14.76 -15.62 6.75
C PHE A 21 -15.10 -17.03 6.30
N CYS A 22 -15.93 -17.21 5.25
CA CYS A 22 -16.21 -18.52 4.70
C CYS A 22 -15.05 -19.05 3.86
N ASN A 23 -14.86 -20.37 3.91
CA ASN A 23 -13.77 -21.04 3.20
C ASN A 23 -14.10 -21.34 1.73
N SER A 24 -15.38 -21.28 1.36
CA SER A 24 -15.83 -21.53 -0.01
C SER A 24 -16.94 -20.56 -0.41
N VAL A 25 -17.12 -20.40 -1.73
CA VAL A 25 -18.20 -19.58 -2.30
C VAL A 25 -19.57 -20.17 -1.94
N ASP A 26 -19.71 -21.48 -2.00
CA ASP A 26 -20.97 -22.17 -1.68
C ASP A 26 -21.38 -21.94 -0.23
N GLU A 27 -20.42 -22.00 0.70
CA GLU A 27 -20.65 -21.72 2.11
C GLU A 27 -21.05 -20.24 2.30
N ALA A 28 -20.35 -19.30 1.68
CA ALA A 28 -20.69 -17.89 1.77
C ALA A 28 -22.09 -17.58 1.23
N LEU A 29 -22.45 -18.16 0.08
CA LEU A 29 -23.80 -18.03 -0.51
C LEU A 29 -24.87 -18.65 0.39
N ALA A 30 -24.60 -19.81 0.99
CA ALA A 30 -25.52 -20.43 1.94
C ALA A 30 -25.84 -19.46 3.10
N TYR A 31 -24.82 -18.87 3.73
CA TYR A 31 -25.04 -17.91 4.82
C TYR A 31 -25.70 -16.59 4.37
N LEU A 32 -25.48 -16.16 3.13
CA LEU A 32 -26.13 -14.95 2.59
C LEU A 32 -27.62 -15.15 2.30
N PHE A 33 -28.04 -16.36 1.89
CA PHE A 33 -29.41 -16.64 1.47
C PHE A 33 -30.24 -17.39 2.52
N LEU A 34 -29.60 -17.96 3.54
CA LEU A 34 -30.34 -18.58 4.65
C LEU A 34 -30.84 -17.50 5.62
N GLU A 35 -32.15 -17.44 5.83
CA GLU A 35 -32.74 -16.60 6.85
C GLU A 35 -32.21 -17.01 8.25
N ASN A 36 -31.74 -16.03 9.03
CA ASN A 36 -31.25 -16.21 10.40
C ASN A 36 -30.02 -17.13 10.55
N SER A 37 -28.91 -16.75 9.94
CA SER A 37 -27.61 -17.38 10.20
C SER A 37 -26.95 -16.76 11.45
N PRO A 38 -27.03 -17.39 12.64
CA PRO A 38 -26.47 -16.82 13.87
C PRO A 38 -24.97 -16.58 13.74
N GLY A 39 -24.53 -15.40 14.14
CA GLY A 39 -23.12 -15.03 14.11
C GLY A 39 -22.62 -14.42 12.79
N PHE A 40 -23.49 -14.32 11.79
CA PHE A 40 -23.15 -13.68 10.51
C PHE A 40 -24.01 -12.44 10.24
N LEU A 41 -23.43 -11.50 9.50
CA LEU A 41 -24.12 -10.30 9.02
C LEU A 41 -25.24 -10.65 8.04
N PRO A 42 -26.37 -9.93 8.06
CA PRO A 42 -27.36 -9.98 6.99
C PRO A 42 -26.73 -9.69 5.62
N ALA A 43 -27.25 -10.33 4.57
CA ALA A 43 -26.68 -10.26 3.22
C ALA A 43 -26.40 -8.83 2.73
N GLN A 44 -27.35 -7.91 2.93
CA GLN A 44 -27.18 -6.51 2.52
C GLN A 44 -26.00 -5.87 3.21
N LEU A 45 -25.88 -5.99 4.54
CA LEU A 45 -24.79 -5.42 5.33
C LEU A 45 -23.45 -6.09 4.99
N ALA A 46 -23.44 -7.39 4.74
CA ALA A 46 -22.25 -8.13 4.34
C ALA A 46 -21.69 -7.61 3.00
N VAL A 47 -22.56 -7.36 2.02
CA VAL A 47 -22.17 -6.81 0.72
C VAL A 47 -21.70 -5.37 0.87
N GLU A 48 -22.45 -4.50 1.56
CA GLU A 48 -22.08 -3.10 1.80
C GLU A 48 -20.71 -2.99 2.47
N GLU A 49 -20.47 -3.79 3.51
CA GLU A 49 -19.19 -3.83 4.21
C GLU A 49 -18.05 -4.30 3.30
N SER A 50 -18.28 -5.35 2.51
CA SER A 50 -17.27 -5.88 1.61
C SER A 50 -16.90 -4.90 0.50
N VAL A 51 -17.87 -4.21 -0.09
CA VAL A 51 -17.64 -3.16 -1.10
C VAL A 51 -16.89 -1.99 -0.48
N TYR A 52 -17.28 -1.55 0.70
CA TYR A 52 -16.58 -0.47 1.41
C TYR A 52 -15.11 -0.82 1.68
N ASP A 53 -14.84 -2.04 2.16
CA ASP A 53 -13.48 -2.49 2.44
C ASP A 53 -12.64 -2.59 1.16
N LEU A 54 -13.24 -3.07 0.07
CA LEU A 54 -12.57 -3.12 -1.23
C LEU A 54 -12.20 -1.71 -1.72
N CYS A 55 -13.13 -0.77 -1.66
CA CYS A 55 -12.88 0.64 -2.02
C CYS A 55 -11.81 1.27 -1.12
N SER A 56 -11.87 1.02 0.18
CA SER A 56 -10.88 1.51 1.14
C SER A 56 -9.48 0.97 0.86
N HIS A 57 -9.39 -0.32 0.54
CA HIS A 57 -8.14 -0.95 0.13
C HIS A 57 -7.58 -0.34 -1.15
N GLN A 58 -8.42 -0.14 -2.17
CA GLN A 58 -7.98 0.49 -3.42
C GLN A 58 -7.47 1.92 -3.20
N MET A 59 -8.16 2.73 -2.39
CA MET A 59 -7.72 4.08 -2.06
C MET A 59 -6.41 4.08 -1.29
N ALA A 60 -6.23 3.16 -0.34
CA ALA A 60 -4.98 3.00 0.39
C ALA A 60 -3.83 2.59 -0.53
N MET A 61 -4.07 1.67 -1.47
CA MET A 61 -3.10 1.28 -2.50
C MET A 61 -2.67 2.48 -3.36
N MET A 62 -3.62 3.30 -3.81
CA MET A 62 -3.30 4.49 -4.60
C MET A 62 -2.46 5.50 -3.82
N ALA A 63 -2.78 5.73 -2.54
CA ALA A 63 -2.00 6.62 -1.67
C ALA A 63 -0.57 6.09 -1.48
N GLY A 64 -0.42 4.77 -1.27
CA GLY A 64 0.88 4.10 -1.19
C GLY A 64 1.69 4.24 -2.47
N ILE A 65 1.09 3.96 -3.62
CA ILE A 65 1.75 4.08 -4.94
C ILE A 65 2.20 5.52 -5.21
N GLN A 66 1.35 6.52 -4.94
CA GLN A 66 1.71 7.94 -5.12
C GLN A 66 2.89 8.33 -4.24
N THR A 67 2.91 7.87 -3.00
CA THR A 67 4.01 8.16 -2.07
C THR A 67 5.31 7.46 -2.50
N ALA A 68 5.23 6.19 -2.88
CA ALA A 68 6.36 5.44 -3.40
C ALA A 68 6.94 6.08 -4.67
N LEU A 69 6.09 6.53 -5.59
CA LEU A 69 6.53 7.22 -6.79
C LEU A 69 7.26 8.53 -6.48
N LYS A 70 6.74 9.33 -5.53
CA LYS A 70 7.42 10.55 -5.08
C LYS A 70 8.79 10.23 -4.48
N SER A 71 8.88 9.19 -3.66
CA SER A 71 10.15 8.73 -3.06
C SER A 71 11.15 8.29 -4.13
N VAL A 72 10.71 7.53 -5.13
CA VAL A 72 11.56 7.14 -6.27
C VAL A 72 12.07 8.36 -7.04
N VAL A 73 11.17 9.28 -7.42
CA VAL A 73 11.53 10.47 -8.20
C VAL A 73 12.50 11.37 -7.43
N SER A 74 12.31 11.52 -6.12
CA SER A 74 13.20 12.36 -5.29
C SER A 74 14.65 11.87 -5.27
N ARG A 75 14.90 10.57 -5.43
CA ARG A 75 16.26 10.01 -5.49
C ARG A 75 17.05 10.47 -6.73
N PHE A 76 16.34 10.89 -7.76
CA PHE A 76 16.92 11.41 -9.02
C PHE A 76 16.88 12.94 -9.08
N ASP A 77 16.57 13.62 -7.97
CA ASP A 77 16.57 15.07 -7.88
C ASP A 77 18.01 15.59 -8.11
N PRO A 78 18.21 16.52 -9.08
CA PRO A 78 19.51 17.11 -9.34
C PRO A 78 20.18 17.69 -8.09
N ALA A 79 19.41 18.30 -7.19
CA ALA A 79 19.93 18.88 -5.95
C ALA A 79 20.51 17.80 -5.01
N ILE A 80 19.90 16.64 -4.95
CA ILE A 80 20.42 15.49 -4.15
C ILE A 80 21.69 14.94 -4.80
N ILE A 81 21.72 14.86 -6.13
CA ILE A 81 22.91 14.43 -6.87
C ILE A 81 24.07 15.40 -6.64
N GLU A 82 23.80 16.72 -6.70
CA GLU A 82 24.80 17.74 -6.42
C GLU A 82 25.36 17.66 -5.00
N GLN A 83 24.52 17.45 -4.01
CA GLN A 83 24.94 17.27 -2.61
C GLN A 83 25.76 16.00 -2.37
N SER A 84 25.49 14.96 -3.15
CA SER A 84 26.16 13.66 -3.03
C SER A 84 27.52 13.62 -3.74
N CYS A 85 27.79 14.61 -4.60
CA CYS A 85 29.06 14.77 -5.30
C CYS A 85 29.97 15.75 -4.57
N ASP A 86 31.08 15.29 -4.04
CA ASP A 86 32.16 16.17 -3.57
C ASP A 86 32.97 16.66 -4.77
N VAL A 87 32.51 17.75 -5.35
CA VAL A 87 33.14 18.36 -6.54
C VAL A 87 33.76 19.72 -6.18
N GLY A 88 35.06 19.80 -6.34
CA GLY A 88 35.78 21.10 -6.33
C GLY A 88 35.21 22.07 -7.37
N THR A 89 35.65 23.33 -7.34
CA THR A 89 35.09 24.50 -8.06
C THR A 89 35.13 24.40 -9.58
N PHE A 90 35.96 23.53 -10.17
CA PHE A 90 36.18 23.46 -11.63
C PHE A 90 35.40 22.29 -12.26
N ASN A 91 34.72 22.58 -13.41
CA ASN A 91 34.04 21.62 -14.28
C ASN A 91 32.92 20.77 -13.60
N LYS A 92 32.09 21.42 -12.78
CA LYS A 92 31.05 20.78 -11.98
C LYS A 92 30.05 19.96 -12.81
N GLY A 93 29.59 20.46 -13.94
CA GLY A 93 28.56 19.80 -14.75
C GLY A 93 28.99 18.43 -15.30
N SER A 94 30.23 18.31 -15.78
CA SER A 94 30.76 17.03 -16.26
C SER A 94 30.86 16.01 -15.11
N LYS A 95 31.32 16.43 -13.95
CA LYS A 95 31.48 15.58 -12.77
C LYS A 95 30.13 15.07 -12.21
N TYR A 96 29.08 15.90 -12.23
CA TYR A 96 27.74 15.48 -11.84
C TYR A 96 27.18 14.45 -12.81
N TRP A 97 27.42 14.62 -14.12
CA TRP A 97 27.00 13.67 -15.12
C TRP A 97 27.73 12.33 -15.00
N ASP A 98 29.04 12.36 -14.80
CA ASP A 98 29.87 11.17 -14.57
C ASP A 98 29.43 10.41 -13.31
N TYR A 99 29.15 11.13 -12.23
CA TYR A 99 28.61 10.56 -11.00
C TYR A 99 27.26 9.90 -11.23
N TYR A 100 26.34 10.59 -11.92
CA TYR A 100 25.03 10.06 -12.24
C TYR A 100 25.13 8.79 -13.08
N GLN A 101 25.88 8.81 -14.17
CA GLN A 101 26.09 7.63 -15.03
C GLN A 101 26.66 6.44 -14.25
N THR A 102 27.66 6.69 -13.41
CA THR A 102 28.32 5.66 -12.61
C THR A 102 27.38 5.02 -11.59
N ASN A 103 26.50 5.83 -10.98
CA ASN A 103 25.63 5.37 -9.88
C ASN A 103 24.22 5.02 -10.33
N TYR A 104 23.81 5.32 -11.57
CA TYR A 104 22.44 5.10 -12.07
C TYR A 104 21.93 3.69 -11.84
N ASN A 105 22.71 2.67 -12.18
CA ASN A 105 22.31 1.28 -12.02
C ASN A 105 22.07 0.90 -10.56
N LYS A 106 22.87 1.44 -9.65
CA LYS A 106 22.71 1.21 -8.20
C LYS A 106 21.45 1.92 -7.69
N MET A 107 21.30 3.21 -7.98
CA MET A 107 20.16 4.03 -7.59
C MET A 107 18.84 3.45 -8.12
N SER A 108 18.82 3.00 -9.37
CA SER A 108 17.65 2.39 -9.99
C SER A 108 17.25 1.07 -9.32
N LYS A 109 18.21 0.20 -9.03
CA LYS A 109 17.93 -1.07 -8.32
C LYS A 109 17.42 -0.83 -6.89
N GLU A 110 18.02 0.11 -6.17
CA GLU A 110 17.59 0.49 -4.83
C GLU A 110 16.17 1.09 -4.85
N ALA A 111 15.88 1.98 -5.81
CA ALA A 111 14.56 2.56 -5.97
C ALA A 111 13.48 1.50 -6.27
N GLN A 112 13.79 0.53 -7.12
CA GLN A 112 12.88 -0.58 -7.42
C GLN A 112 12.66 -1.51 -6.22
N ALA A 113 13.74 -1.81 -5.47
CA ALA A 113 13.65 -2.68 -4.30
C ALA A 113 12.83 -2.05 -3.16
N ASP A 114 12.92 -0.73 -3.01
CA ASP A 114 12.25 0.03 -1.95
C ASP A 114 10.86 0.55 -2.35
N PHE A 115 10.39 0.27 -3.58
CA PHE A 115 9.10 0.81 -4.05
C PHE A 115 7.93 0.48 -3.13
N PHE A 116 7.87 -0.77 -2.63
CA PHE A 116 6.90 -1.19 -1.62
C PHE A 116 7.50 -1.16 -0.20
N GLY A 117 8.42 -0.26 0.06
CA GLY A 117 9.08 -0.08 1.34
C GLY A 117 8.25 0.66 2.39
N SER A 118 8.96 1.28 3.35
CA SER A 118 8.34 1.98 4.49
C SER A 118 7.43 3.13 4.10
N ASP A 119 7.78 3.87 3.05
CA ASP A 119 7.01 5.05 2.62
C ASP A 119 5.65 4.64 2.06
N PHE A 120 5.63 3.59 1.22
CA PHE A 120 4.40 2.98 0.73
C PHE A 120 3.55 2.45 1.91
N ALA A 121 4.15 1.62 2.78
CA ALA A 121 3.43 1.01 3.90
C ALA A 121 2.82 2.06 4.83
N SER A 122 3.56 3.11 5.18
CA SER A 122 3.08 4.20 6.03
C SER A 122 1.94 4.99 5.38
N ALA A 123 2.00 5.24 4.07
CA ALA A 123 0.92 5.94 3.36
C ALA A 123 -0.33 5.07 3.27
N TYR A 124 -0.17 3.77 3.00
CA TYR A 124 -1.25 2.80 2.98
C TYR A 124 -1.97 2.72 4.33
N GLU A 125 -1.22 2.58 5.42
CA GLU A 125 -1.78 2.50 6.77
C GLU A 125 -2.54 3.78 7.15
N ARG A 126 -1.95 4.96 6.91
CA ARG A 126 -2.61 6.25 7.18
C ARG A 126 -3.93 6.37 6.44
N GLN A 127 -3.98 5.99 5.16
CA GLN A 127 -5.20 6.04 4.39
C GLN A 127 -6.24 5.05 4.90
N THR A 128 -5.82 3.83 5.26
CA THR A 128 -6.72 2.81 5.83
C THR A 128 -7.34 3.29 7.15
N ILE A 129 -6.56 3.93 8.03
CA ILE A 129 -7.06 4.50 9.29
C ILE A 129 -8.03 5.65 9.01
N ALA A 130 -7.71 6.54 8.08
CA ALA A 130 -8.57 7.66 7.71
C ALA A 130 -9.94 7.18 7.23
N MET A 131 -9.97 6.15 6.38
CA MET A 131 -11.22 5.57 5.88
C MET A 131 -12.04 4.93 7.01
N LYS A 132 -11.41 4.22 7.95
CA LYS A 132 -12.11 3.63 9.10
C LYS A 132 -12.74 4.68 10.02
N ASN A 133 -12.09 5.83 10.18
CA ASN A 133 -12.59 6.91 11.03
C ASN A 133 -13.73 7.73 10.37
N THR A 134 -13.96 7.54 9.07
CA THR A 134 -15.01 8.23 8.32
C THR A 134 -16.32 7.42 8.27
N ARG A 135 -16.29 6.18 8.72
CA ARG A 135 -17.46 5.27 8.82
C ARG A 135 -18.17 5.41 10.16
#